data_1a48714d6be06d569e5e76bfe8e736ee
#
_entry.id   1a48714d6be06d569e5e76bfe8e736ee
#
_cell.length_a   1.000
_cell.length_b   1.000
_cell.length_c   1.000
_cell.angle_alpha   90.00
_cell.angle_beta   90.00
_cell.angle_gamma   90.00
#
_symmetry.space_group_name_H-M   'P 1'
#
loop_
_entity.id
_entity.type
_entity.pdbx_description
1 polymer ?
#
loop_
_entity_poly.entity_id
_entity_poly.type
_entity_poly.pdbx_seq_one_letter_code
_entity_poly.pdbx_strand_id
1 'polypeptide(L)'
;MPKAIKDLEERLARMEEILSQAACGGFDVEFDFNEENIDALTGVETGVKVLIADMGETITESRKRAEELEEKLDLIEQQRKAIEELSTPIIKIWDQVLVLPLIGTLDTRRSQRLTESLLTDIAATQTRVAILDITGVPTVDSAVANHILKTVSAVKLLGADCVITGIRPDVAQTIVHLGVDLSDVETLSNLSEGLKWAFEYLNLEIN
;
A
#
# COMPACT_ATOMS: atom_id res chain seq x y z
N MET A 1 4.67 -29.49 -64.49
CA MET A 1 5.68 -28.82 -63.62
C MET A 1 6.74 -29.81 -63.16
N PRO A 2 8.01 -29.46 -63.14
CA PRO A 2 9.05 -30.34 -62.59
C PRO A 2 8.73 -30.67 -61.13
N LYS A 3 8.95 -31.93 -60.72
CA LYS A 3 8.68 -32.45 -59.35
C LYS A 3 9.28 -31.57 -58.28
N ALA A 4 10.48 -31.00 -58.51
CA ALA A 4 11.19 -30.13 -57.60
C ALA A 4 10.47 -28.78 -57.33
N ILE A 5 9.75 -28.22 -58.30
CA ILE A 5 8.99 -26.95 -58.11
C ILE A 5 7.78 -27.23 -57.24
N LYS A 6 7.10 -28.34 -57.43
CA LYS A 6 5.92 -28.71 -56.66
C LYS A 6 6.30 -28.98 -55.15
N ASP A 7 7.38 -29.62 -54.92
CA ASP A 7 7.92 -29.87 -53.56
C ASP A 7 8.28 -28.56 -52.85
N LEU A 8 8.90 -27.61 -53.58
CA LEU A 8 9.20 -26.28 -53.02
C LEU A 8 7.93 -25.48 -52.67
N GLU A 9 6.91 -25.51 -53.51
CA GLU A 9 5.61 -24.83 -53.25
C GLU A 9 4.92 -25.44 -52.00
N GLU A 10 4.93 -26.76 -51.85
CA GLU A 10 4.34 -27.45 -50.70
C GLU A 10 5.06 -27.12 -49.38
N ARG A 11 6.39 -27.00 -49.39
CA ARG A 11 7.20 -26.62 -48.22
C ARG A 11 7.00 -25.18 -47.83
N LEU A 12 6.93 -24.26 -48.79
CA LEU A 12 6.62 -22.85 -48.54
C LEU A 12 5.23 -22.66 -47.96
N ALA A 13 4.22 -23.35 -48.48
CA ALA A 13 2.87 -23.28 -47.96
C ALA A 13 2.79 -23.80 -46.50
N ARG A 14 3.49 -24.87 -46.18
CA ARG A 14 3.59 -25.34 -44.76
C ARG A 14 4.26 -24.32 -43.87
N MET A 15 5.35 -23.70 -44.30
CA MET A 15 6.01 -22.64 -43.52
C MET A 15 5.10 -21.44 -43.27
N GLU A 16 4.31 -21.02 -44.26
CA GLU A 16 3.33 -19.95 -44.12
C GLU A 16 2.26 -20.31 -43.08
N GLU A 17 1.75 -21.54 -43.11
CA GLU A 17 0.78 -22.04 -42.11
C GLU A 17 1.35 -22.02 -40.71
N ILE A 18 2.58 -22.53 -40.54
CA ILE A 18 3.31 -22.57 -39.25
C ILE A 18 3.53 -21.15 -38.71
N LEU A 19 3.98 -20.21 -39.52
CA LEU A 19 4.15 -18.83 -39.15
C LEU A 19 2.83 -18.16 -38.78
N SER A 20 1.74 -18.48 -39.48
CA SER A 20 0.40 -18.00 -39.16
C SER A 20 -0.09 -18.52 -37.80
N GLN A 21 0.15 -19.81 -37.48
CA GLN A 21 -0.16 -20.39 -36.19
C GLN A 21 0.65 -19.74 -35.06
N ALA A 22 1.95 -19.53 -35.26
CA ALA A 22 2.81 -18.87 -34.30
C ALA A 22 2.39 -17.42 -34.06
N ALA A 23 1.98 -16.68 -35.10
CA ALA A 23 1.45 -15.33 -34.98
C ALA A 23 0.15 -15.28 -34.16
N CYS A 24 -0.63 -16.36 -34.13
CA CYS A 24 -1.82 -16.50 -33.28
C CYS A 24 -1.52 -17.05 -31.88
N GLY A 25 -0.24 -17.26 -31.53
CA GLY A 25 0.17 -17.76 -30.23
C GLY A 25 0.29 -19.28 -30.10
N GLY A 26 0.21 -20.01 -31.20
CA GLY A 26 0.46 -21.45 -31.27
C GLY A 26 1.93 -21.73 -31.56
N PHE A 27 2.74 -21.94 -30.50
CA PHE A 27 4.19 -22.18 -30.63
C PHE A 27 4.57 -23.66 -30.63
N ASP A 28 3.62 -24.55 -30.36
CA ASP A 28 3.83 -26.01 -30.43
C ASP A 28 3.53 -26.50 -31.83
N VAL A 29 4.51 -26.34 -32.71
CA VAL A 29 4.41 -26.70 -34.13
C VAL A 29 5.37 -27.81 -34.48
N GLU A 30 4.85 -28.86 -35.10
CA GLU A 30 5.65 -29.93 -35.63
C GLU A 30 6.24 -29.55 -36.99
N PHE A 31 7.56 -29.62 -37.11
CA PHE A 31 8.27 -29.44 -38.36
C PHE A 31 8.69 -30.80 -38.87
N ASP A 32 8.10 -31.27 -39.97
CA ASP A 32 8.47 -32.47 -40.65
C ASP A 32 9.55 -32.14 -41.71
N PHE A 33 10.81 -32.41 -41.38
CA PHE A 33 11.93 -32.21 -42.29
C PHE A 33 12.26 -33.50 -43.05
N ASN A 34 12.42 -33.38 -44.36
CA ASN A 34 13.00 -34.45 -45.15
C ASN A 34 14.53 -34.47 -44.93
N GLU A 35 15.01 -35.35 -44.05
CA GLU A 35 16.41 -35.46 -43.69
C GLU A 35 17.30 -36.00 -44.85
N GLU A 36 16.66 -36.56 -45.91
CA GLU A 36 17.38 -37.11 -47.05
C GLU A 36 17.84 -36.07 -48.08
N ASN A 37 17.26 -34.87 -48.08
CA ASN A 37 17.56 -33.78 -49.02
C ASN A 37 17.82 -32.47 -48.32
N ILE A 38 19.05 -32.27 -47.83
CA ILE A 38 19.50 -31.01 -47.25
C ILE A 38 19.77 -30.00 -48.37
N ASP A 39 18.88 -29.00 -48.51
CA ASP A 39 19.01 -27.88 -49.43
C ASP A 39 19.03 -26.53 -48.73
N ALA A 40 19.10 -25.43 -49.48
CA ALA A 40 19.11 -24.08 -48.94
C ALA A 40 17.82 -23.76 -48.17
N LEU A 41 16.67 -24.35 -48.51
CA LEU A 41 15.39 -24.15 -47.84
C LEU A 41 15.35 -24.82 -46.46
N THR A 42 15.98 -25.98 -46.33
CA THR A 42 16.10 -26.69 -45.05
C THR A 42 16.78 -25.83 -43.99
N GLY A 43 17.77 -25.02 -44.35
CA GLY A 43 18.40 -24.05 -43.44
C GLY A 43 17.43 -22.98 -42.94
N VAL A 44 16.53 -22.47 -43.83
CA VAL A 44 15.51 -21.51 -43.49
C VAL A 44 14.44 -22.12 -42.57
N GLU A 45 13.94 -23.31 -42.92
CA GLU A 45 12.97 -24.06 -42.09
C GLU A 45 13.49 -24.32 -40.69
N THR A 46 14.76 -24.72 -40.56
CA THR A 46 15.42 -24.93 -39.25
C THR A 46 15.51 -23.61 -38.48
N GLY A 47 15.90 -22.53 -39.15
CA GLY A 47 15.94 -21.19 -38.53
C GLY A 47 14.57 -20.74 -38.01
N VAL A 48 13.53 -20.93 -38.82
CA VAL A 48 12.14 -20.59 -38.39
C VAL A 48 11.71 -21.46 -37.22
N LYS A 49 11.99 -22.75 -37.21
CA LYS A 49 11.70 -23.65 -36.09
C LYS A 49 12.34 -23.15 -34.78
N VAL A 50 13.64 -22.84 -34.83
CA VAL A 50 14.36 -22.36 -33.64
C VAL A 50 13.76 -21.04 -33.15
N LEU A 51 13.44 -20.11 -34.05
CA LEU A 51 12.84 -18.84 -33.69
C LEU A 51 11.45 -19.00 -33.03
N ILE A 52 10.61 -19.87 -33.57
CA ILE A 52 9.27 -20.12 -33.00
C ILE A 52 9.38 -20.77 -31.62
N ALA A 53 10.29 -21.73 -31.45
CA ALA A 53 10.54 -22.38 -30.15
C ALA A 53 11.03 -21.36 -29.10
N ASP A 54 12.01 -20.52 -29.46
CA ASP A 54 12.55 -19.47 -28.57
C ASP A 54 11.49 -18.43 -28.20
N MET A 55 10.67 -17.99 -29.19
CA MET A 55 9.54 -17.11 -28.92
C MET A 55 8.51 -17.74 -27.98
N GLY A 56 8.18 -19.03 -28.18
CA GLY A 56 7.25 -19.77 -27.32
C GLY A 56 7.74 -19.85 -25.88
N GLU A 57 9.01 -20.17 -25.69
CA GLU A 57 9.64 -20.20 -24.35
C GLU A 57 9.62 -18.80 -23.70
N THR A 58 10.04 -17.77 -24.47
CA THR A 58 10.08 -16.40 -23.96
C THR A 58 8.69 -15.89 -23.57
N ILE A 59 7.67 -16.17 -24.36
CA ILE A 59 6.30 -15.76 -24.06
C ILE A 59 5.75 -16.50 -22.84
N THR A 60 6.02 -17.79 -22.73
CA THR A 60 5.61 -18.62 -21.60
C THR A 60 6.25 -18.12 -20.29
N GLU A 61 7.57 -17.85 -20.34
CA GLU A 61 8.29 -17.30 -19.20
C GLU A 61 7.79 -15.90 -18.82
N SER A 62 7.53 -15.05 -19.83
CA SER A 62 6.98 -13.70 -19.59
C SER A 62 5.60 -13.74 -18.95
N ARG A 63 4.72 -14.65 -19.40
CA ARG A 63 3.40 -14.86 -18.77
C ARG A 63 3.52 -15.30 -17.32
N LYS A 64 4.37 -16.30 -17.07
CA LYS A 64 4.60 -16.80 -15.70
C LYS A 64 5.10 -15.68 -14.77
N ARG A 65 6.05 -14.87 -15.26
CA ARG A 65 6.54 -13.71 -14.50
C ARG A 65 5.44 -12.66 -14.24
N ALA A 66 4.56 -12.43 -15.21
CA ALA A 66 3.45 -11.51 -15.06
C ALA A 66 2.46 -12.00 -14.00
N GLU A 67 2.10 -13.29 -13.99
CA GLU A 67 1.24 -13.90 -12.98
C GLU A 67 1.87 -13.83 -11.58
N GLU A 68 3.16 -14.18 -11.46
CA GLU A 68 3.88 -14.07 -10.18
C GLU A 68 3.98 -12.62 -9.66
N LEU A 69 4.07 -11.65 -10.57
CA LEU A 69 4.09 -10.23 -10.20
C LEU A 69 2.72 -9.76 -9.69
N GLU A 70 1.65 -10.19 -10.34
CA GLU A 70 0.27 -9.88 -9.94
C GLU A 70 -0.03 -10.44 -8.54
N GLU A 71 0.31 -11.71 -8.29
CA GLU A 71 0.17 -12.31 -6.96
C GLU A 71 0.95 -11.55 -5.87
N LYS A 72 2.18 -11.12 -6.18
CA LYS A 72 2.99 -10.34 -5.24
C LYS A 72 2.41 -8.96 -4.98
N LEU A 73 1.86 -8.30 -6.00
CA LEU A 73 1.19 -7.01 -5.85
C LEU A 73 -0.05 -7.12 -4.96
N ASP A 74 -0.85 -8.15 -5.14
CA ASP A 74 -2.02 -8.41 -4.30
C ASP A 74 -1.63 -8.67 -2.85
N LEU A 75 -0.58 -9.46 -2.62
CA LEU A 75 -0.07 -9.71 -1.27
C LEU A 75 0.44 -8.43 -0.61
N ILE A 76 1.19 -7.59 -1.33
CA ILE A 76 1.69 -6.31 -0.83
C ILE A 76 0.52 -5.39 -0.48
N GLU A 77 -0.52 -5.34 -1.30
CA GLU A 77 -1.70 -4.51 -1.02
C GLU A 77 -2.47 -5.00 0.21
N GLN A 78 -2.59 -6.31 0.40
CA GLN A 78 -3.19 -6.88 1.62
C GLN A 78 -2.36 -6.56 2.86
N GLN A 79 -1.03 -6.71 2.79
CA GLN A 79 -0.13 -6.36 3.88
C GLN A 79 -0.20 -4.86 4.20
N ARG A 80 -0.26 -4.01 3.17
CA ARG A 80 -0.40 -2.56 3.34
C ARG A 80 -1.70 -2.20 4.06
N LYS A 81 -2.82 -2.81 3.69
CA LYS A 81 -4.11 -2.61 4.37
C LYS A 81 -4.06 -3.06 5.83
N ALA A 82 -3.50 -4.24 6.10
CA ALA A 82 -3.35 -4.73 7.47
C ALA A 82 -2.47 -3.80 8.33
N ILE A 83 -1.38 -3.29 7.79
CA ILE A 83 -0.52 -2.30 8.47
C ILE A 83 -1.29 -0.98 8.69
N GLU A 84 -2.07 -0.52 7.73
CA GLU A 84 -2.89 0.69 7.87
C GLU A 84 -3.95 0.52 8.97
N GLU A 85 -4.62 -0.62 9.04
CA GLU A 85 -5.62 -0.92 10.09
C GLU A 85 -4.98 -0.98 11.49
N LEU A 86 -3.78 -1.54 11.62
CA LEU A 86 -3.04 -1.62 12.88
C LEU A 86 -2.32 -0.30 13.26
N SER A 87 -2.15 0.61 12.31
CA SER A 87 -1.30 1.80 12.51
C SER A 87 -1.96 2.93 13.31
N THR A 88 -3.23 2.79 13.68
CA THR A 88 -3.99 3.80 14.40
C THR A 88 -4.91 3.20 15.47
N PRO A 89 -4.37 2.46 16.45
CA PRO A 89 -5.20 1.87 17.48
C PRO A 89 -5.71 2.97 18.40
N ILE A 90 -7.04 3.22 18.39
CA ILE A 90 -7.69 3.95 19.47
C ILE A 90 -7.92 2.95 20.59
N ILE A 91 -7.38 3.26 21.75
CA ILE A 91 -7.38 2.35 22.89
C ILE A 91 -8.32 2.91 23.96
N LYS A 92 -9.36 2.16 24.29
CA LYS A 92 -10.18 2.47 25.46
C LYS A 92 -9.43 2.01 26.71
N ILE A 93 -8.85 2.96 27.46
CA ILE A 93 -8.09 2.66 28.67
C ILE A 93 -9.00 2.55 29.88
N TRP A 94 -10.05 3.35 29.94
CA TRP A 94 -11.03 3.36 31.01
C TRP A 94 -12.40 3.76 30.48
N ASP A 95 -13.43 3.68 31.32
CA ASP A 95 -14.72 4.27 30.97
C ASP A 95 -14.56 5.77 30.74
N GLN A 96 -15.05 6.25 29.60
CA GLN A 96 -14.97 7.64 29.18
C GLN A 96 -13.56 8.16 28.88
N VAL A 97 -12.51 7.30 28.82
CA VAL A 97 -11.14 7.69 28.48
C VAL A 97 -10.65 6.90 27.28
N LEU A 98 -10.35 7.59 26.19
CA LEU A 98 -9.68 7.04 25.01
C LEU A 98 -8.25 7.58 24.91
N VAL A 99 -7.35 6.73 24.43
CA VAL A 99 -5.97 7.09 24.08
C VAL A 99 -5.73 6.80 22.62
N LEU A 100 -5.23 7.79 21.89
CA LEU A 100 -4.79 7.69 20.52
C LEU A 100 -3.27 7.87 20.47
N PRO A 101 -2.46 6.78 20.47
CA PRO A 101 -1.03 6.89 20.27
C PRO A 101 -0.70 7.13 18.79
N LEU A 102 -0.02 8.25 18.53
CA LEU A 102 0.45 8.60 17.19
C LEU A 102 1.91 8.15 17.03
N ILE A 103 2.16 7.20 16.12
CA ILE A 103 3.50 6.62 15.93
C ILE A 103 3.92 6.79 14.46
N GLY A 104 5.17 7.21 14.27
CA GLY A 104 5.75 7.41 12.94
C GLY A 104 5.35 8.73 12.29
N THR A 105 5.60 8.84 10.98
CA THR A 105 5.29 10.06 10.23
C THR A 105 3.79 10.23 10.03
N LEU A 106 3.30 11.43 10.28
CA LEU A 106 1.93 11.83 9.99
C LEU A 106 1.90 12.59 8.67
N ASP A 107 1.06 12.16 7.75
CA ASP A 107 0.68 12.92 6.57
C ASP A 107 -0.79 13.39 6.68
N THR A 108 -1.20 14.23 5.75
CA THR A 108 -2.56 14.78 5.71
C THR A 108 -3.64 13.70 5.67
N ARG A 109 -3.43 12.65 4.85
CA ARG A 109 -4.40 11.55 4.68
C ARG A 109 -4.55 10.74 5.97
N ARG A 110 -3.43 10.39 6.61
CA ARG A 110 -3.41 9.65 7.86
C ARG A 110 -4.04 10.47 8.99
N SER A 111 -3.70 11.77 9.07
CA SER A 111 -4.28 12.69 10.06
C SER A 111 -5.80 12.81 9.92
N GLN A 112 -6.33 12.86 8.70
CA GLN A 112 -7.79 12.88 8.46
C GLN A 112 -8.46 11.61 8.95
N ARG A 113 -7.94 10.42 8.56
CA ARG A 113 -8.49 9.14 9.01
C ARG A 113 -8.47 8.98 10.52
N LEU A 114 -7.38 9.42 11.17
CA LEU A 114 -7.26 9.43 12.62
C LEU A 114 -8.36 10.27 13.26
N THR A 115 -8.60 11.47 12.74
CA THR A 115 -9.65 12.35 13.22
C THR A 115 -11.02 11.70 13.06
N GLU A 116 -11.34 11.17 11.89
CA GLU A 116 -12.63 10.51 11.61
C GLU A 116 -12.87 9.32 12.54
N SER A 117 -11.87 8.45 12.72
CA SER A 117 -11.96 7.31 13.63
C SER A 117 -12.16 7.75 15.08
N LEU A 118 -11.37 8.74 15.55
CA LEU A 118 -11.48 9.24 16.91
C LEU A 118 -12.85 9.82 17.19
N LEU A 119 -13.39 10.64 16.30
CA LEU A 119 -14.72 11.25 16.47
C LEU A 119 -15.83 10.19 16.46
N THR A 120 -15.70 9.17 15.63
CA THR A 120 -16.64 8.04 15.58
C THR A 120 -16.63 7.27 16.90
N ASP A 121 -15.45 6.96 17.44
CA ASP A 121 -15.32 6.24 18.70
C ASP A 121 -15.78 7.06 19.91
N ILE A 122 -15.49 8.37 19.94
CA ILE A 122 -15.99 9.28 20.98
C ILE A 122 -17.53 9.26 21.00
N ALA A 123 -18.15 9.39 19.84
CA ALA A 123 -19.61 9.38 19.73
C ALA A 123 -20.21 8.01 20.13
N ALA A 124 -19.59 6.90 19.74
CA ALA A 124 -20.06 5.56 20.04
C ALA A 124 -19.89 5.17 21.52
N THR A 125 -18.82 5.63 22.17
CA THR A 125 -18.47 5.23 23.56
C THR A 125 -18.82 6.28 24.62
N GLN A 126 -19.39 7.40 24.23
CA GLN A 126 -19.67 8.54 25.11
C GLN A 126 -18.43 8.98 25.93
N THR A 127 -17.29 8.99 25.26
CA THR A 127 -15.99 9.38 25.81
C THR A 127 -16.03 10.85 26.23
N ARG A 128 -15.48 11.15 27.40
CA ARG A 128 -15.33 12.51 27.91
C ARG A 128 -13.92 13.04 27.82
N VAL A 129 -12.93 12.17 27.79
CA VAL A 129 -11.51 12.54 27.67
C VAL A 129 -10.84 11.74 26.58
N ALA A 130 -10.24 12.42 25.61
CA ALA A 130 -9.38 11.85 24.58
C ALA A 130 -7.93 12.30 24.77
N ILE A 131 -7.00 11.37 24.90
CA ILE A 131 -5.57 11.66 25.04
C ILE A 131 -4.88 11.36 23.69
N LEU A 132 -4.30 12.37 23.07
CA LEU A 132 -3.47 12.25 21.88
C LEU A 132 -2.00 12.16 22.31
N ASP A 133 -1.41 10.97 22.23
CA ASP A 133 0.00 10.79 22.55
C ASP A 133 0.87 10.88 21.29
N ILE A 134 1.65 11.95 21.19
CA ILE A 134 2.53 12.20 20.05
C ILE A 134 4.00 11.88 20.32
N THR A 135 4.30 11.14 21.39
CA THR A 135 5.67 10.71 21.73
C THR A 135 6.38 10.01 20.56
N GLY A 136 5.62 9.21 19.80
CA GLY A 136 6.13 8.44 18.67
C GLY A 136 6.21 9.21 17.34
N VAL A 137 5.89 10.52 17.32
CA VAL A 137 5.92 11.34 16.10
C VAL A 137 7.30 12.00 15.95
N PRO A 138 8.11 11.65 14.93
CA PRO A 138 9.46 12.17 14.80
C PRO A 138 9.51 13.64 14.37
N THR A 139 8.59 14.08 13.52
CA THR A 139 8.54 15.44 12.96
C THR A 139 7.09 15.87 12.76
N VAL A 140 6.85 17.16 12.96
CA VAL A 140 5.54 17.79 12.71
C VAL A 140 5.77 18.99 11.79
N ASP A 141 5.11 19.01 10.64
CA ASP A 141 5.04 20.17 9.77
C ASP A 141 3.80 21.03 10.07
N SER A 142 3.64 22.15 9.37
CA SER A 142 2.51 23.05 9.56
C SER A 142 1.16 22.42 9.23
N ALA A 143 1.11 21.53 8.26
CA ALA A 143 -0.13 20.84 7.88
C ALA A 143 -0.55 19.86 8.99
N VAL A 144 0.37 19.06 9.51
CA VAL A 144 0.15 18.12 10.60
C VAL A 144 -0.25 18.85 11.88
N ALA A 145 0.46 19.94 12.26
CA ALA A 145 0.11 20.75 13.43
C ALA A 145 -1.33 21.29 13.33
N ASN A 146 -1.71 21.84 12.18
CA ASN A 146 -3.07 22.31 11.94
C ASN A 146 -4.12 21.19 11.98
N HIS A 147 -3.77 19.98 11.53
CA HIS A 147 -4.66 18.82 11.63
C HIS A 147 -4.87 18.39 13.09
N ILE A 148 -3.82 18.36 13.89
CA ILE A 148 -3.93 18.07 15.33
C ILE A 148 -4.88 19.07 16.01
N LEU A 149 -4.72 20.38 15.76
CA LEU A 149 -5.59 21.40 16.31
C LEU A 149 -7.06 21.25 15.87
N LYS A 150 -7.29 20.97 14.60
CA LYS A 150 -8.64 20.69 14.08
C LYS A 150 -9.25 19.45 14.76
N THR A 151 -8.44 18.42 14.99
CA THR A 151 -8.89 17.22 15.72
C THR A 151 -9.30 17.57 17.14
N VAL A 152 -8.46 18.31 17.88
CA VAL A 152 -8.80 18.78 19.23
C VAL A 152 -10.08 19.61 19.24
N SER A 153 -10.21 20.55 18.32
CA SER A 153 -11.42 21.37 18.21
C SER A 153 -12.67 20.54 17.92
N ALA A 154 -12.55 19.55 17.03
CA ALA A 154 -13.66 18.66 16.69
C ALA A 154 -14.07 17.76 17.87
N VAL A 155 -13.11 17.26 18.65
CA VAL A 155 -13.35 16.49 19.90
C VAL A 155 -14.14 17.35 20.89
N LYS A 156 -13.72 18.62 21.09
CA LYS A 156 -14.42 19.57 21.98
C LYS A 156 -15.86 19.84 21.52
N LEU A 157 -16.11 19.94 20.21
CA LEU A 157 -17.47 20.09 19.68
C LEU A 157 -18.39 18.90 19.98
N LEU A 158 -17.84 17.71 20.16
CA LEU A 158 -18.60 16.53 20.60
C LEU A 158 -18.81 16.47 22.11
N GLY A 159 -18.30 17.48 22.88
CA GLY A 159 -18.44 17.56 24.32
C GLY A 159 -17.42 16.76 25.10
N ALA A 160 -16.33 16.30 24.45
CA ALA A 160 -15.20 15.67 25.10
C ALA A 160 -14.03 16.64 25.21
N ASP A 161 -13.20 16.49 26.26
CA ASP A 161 -11.94 17.19 26.37
C ASP A 161 -10.81 16.42 25.70
N CYS A 162 -9.83 17.16 25.18
CA CYS A 162 -8.70 16.60 24.47
C CYS A 162 -7.38 17.09 25.10
N VAL A 163 -6.51 16.13 25.43
CA VAL A 163 -5.18 16.37 26.00
C VAL A 163 -4.13 15.88 25.03
N ILE A 164 -3.07 16.66 24.81
CA ILE A 164 -1.92 16.23 24.02
C ILE A 164 -0.77 15.85 24.98
N THR A 165 -0.18 14.70 24.76
CA THR A 165 0.96 14.21 25.58
C THR A 165 2.18 13.92 24.70
N GLY A 166 3.37 13.99 25.29
CA GLY A 166 4.60 13.57 24.65
C GLY A 166 5.13 14.51 23.58
N ILE A 167 4.85 15.82 23.69
CA ILE A 167 5.43 16.81 22.80
C ILE A 167 6.94 16.89 23.03
N ARG A 168 7.71 16.49 22.04
CA ARG A 168 9.17 16.55 22.10
C ARG A 168 9.68 17.99 21.89
N PRO A 169 10.88 18.34 22.42
CA PRO A 169 11.42 19.70 22.30
C PRO A 169 11.56 20.21 20.87
N ASP A 170 11.98 19.35 19.94
CA ASP A 170 12.09 19.67 18.52
C ASP A 170 10.73 19.94 17.85
N VAL A 171 9.70 19.16 18.24
CA VAL A 171 8.31 19.36 17.80
C VAL A 171 7.74 20.65 18.40
N ALA A 172 7.98 20.90 19.68
CA ALA A 172 7.54 22.14 20.36
C ALA A 172 8.14 23.39 19.69
N GLN A 173 9.44 23.38 19.39
CA GLN A 173 10.10 24.48 18.67
C GLN A 173 9.46 24.71 17.30
N THR A 174 9.16 23.64 16.57
CA THR A 174 8.51 23.72 15.27
C THR A 174 7.12 24.32 15.37
N ILE A 175 6.30 23.87 16.32
CA ILE A 175 4.94 24.38 16.54
C ILE A 175 4.98 25.90 16.86
N VAL A 176 5.85 26.32 17.76
CA VAL A 176 6.04 27.75 18.11
C VAL A 176 6.52 28.56 16.89
N HIS A 177 7.48 28.04 16.14
CA HIS A 177 8.00 28.72 14.94
C HIS A 177 6.93 28.87 13.84
N LEU A 178 6.01 27.94 13.75
CA LEU A 178 4.87 27.96 12.81
C LEU A 178 3.76 28.91 13.26
N GLY A 179 3.84 29.48 14.46
CA GLY A 179 2.81 30.38 15.01
C GLY A 179 1.50 29.66 15.33
N VAL A 180 1.54 28.35 15.57
CA VAL A 180 0.36 27.56 15.92
C VAL A 180 0.01 27.81 17.37
N ASP A 181 -1.23 28.27 17.62
CA ASP A 181 -1.72 28.54 18.97
C ASP A 181 -2.27 27.27 19.63
N LEU A 182 -1.66 26.87 20.74
CA LEU A 182 -2.07 25.73 21.58
C LEU A 182 -2.65 26.18 22.93
N SER A 183 -2.91 27.49 23.14
CA SER A 183 -3.37 28.03 24.43
C SER A 183 -4.65 27.37 24.96
N ASP A 184 -5.52 26.92 24.04
CA ASP A 184 -6.77 26.25 24.39
C ASP A 184 -6.65 24.72 24.53
N VAL A 185 -5.42 24.17 24.42
CA VAL A 185 -5.18 22.74 24.43
C VAL A 185 -4.36 22.37 25.66
N GLU A 186 -4.89 21.47 26.50
CA GLU A 186 -4.13 20.92 27.61
C GLU A 186 -2.97 20.08 27.09
N THR A 187 -1.75 20.39 27.51
CA THR A 187 -0.54 19.69 27.08
C THR A 187 0.26 19.19 28.26
N LEU A 188 0.59 17.90 28.25
CA LEU A 188 1.29 17.25 29.34
C LEU A 188 2.55 16.52 28.83
N SER A 189 3.51 16.30 29.71
CA SER A 189 4.84 15.82 29.30
C SER A 189 4.83 14.39 28.77
N ASN A 190 3.96 13.53 29.29
CA ASN A 190 3.87 12.12 28.91
C ASN A 190 2.48 11.52 29.16
N LEU A 191 2.25 10.33 28.60
CA LEU A 191 0.97 9.62 28.72
C LEU A 191 0.56 9.36 30.18
N SER A 192 1.50 9.11 31.09
CA SER A 192 1.18 8.85 32.52
C SER A 192 0.56 10.10 33.18
N GLU A 193 1.07 11.29 32.86
CA GLU A 193 0.48 12.54 33.35
C GLU A 193 -0.86 12.80 32.69
N GLY A 194 -1.01 12.49 31.40
CA GLY A 194 -2.28 12.56 30.69
C GLY A 194 -3.35 11.69 31.32
N LEU A 195 -3.01 10.47 31.71
CA LEU A 195 -3.93 9.57 32.41
C LEU A 195 -4.30 10.07 33.79
N LYS A 196 -3.33 10.55 34.59
CA LYS A 196 -3.60 11.14 35.89
C LYS A 196 -4.57 12.32 35.78
N TRP A 197 -4.29 13.23 34.87
CA TRP A 197 -5.17 14.37 34.58
C TRP A 197 -6.59 13.92 34.21
N ALA A 198 -6.73 12.92 33.33
CA ALA A 198 -8.01 12.38 32.90
C ALA A 198 -8.80 11.78 34.09
N PHE A 199 -8.15 11.05 34.97
CA PHE A 199 -8.79 10.46 36.16
C PHE A 199 -9.21 11.54 37.16
N GLU A 200 -8.38 12.54 37.41
CA GLU A 200 -8.71 13.69 38.28
C GLU A 200 -9.90 14.48 37.69
N TYR A 201 -9.86 14.75 36.39
CA TYR A 201 -10.94 15.46 35.67
C TYR A 201 -12.29 14.74 35.76
N LEU A 202 -12.29 13.41 35.69
CA LEU A 202 -13.47 12.57 35.80
C LEU A 202 -13.87 12.23 37.23
N ASN A 203 -13.12 12.69 38.23
CA ASN A 203 -13.26 12.33 39.66
C ASN A 203 -13.25 10.80 39.90
N LEU A 204 -12.36 10.09 39.17
CA LEU A 204 -12.18 8.65 39.31
C LEU A 204 -11.08 8.37 40.35
N GLU A 205 -11.40 7.56 41.36
CA GLU A 205 -10.41 7.05 42.31
C GLU A 205 -9.70 5.83 41.72
N ILE A 206 -8.38 5.90 41.63
CA ILE A 206 -7.56 4.75 41.28
C ILE A 206 -7.31 3.96 42.56
N ASN A 207 -8.02 2.86 42.74
CA ASN A 207 -7.79 1.91 43.82
C ASN A 207 -6.63 0.96 43.50
#